data_ea34bfb076b8b045286e487b3b68a872
#
_entry.id   ea34bfb076b8b045286e487b3b68a872
#
_cell.length_a   1.000
_cell.length_b   1.000
_cell.length_c   1.000
_cell.angle_alpha   90.00
_cell.angle_beta   90.00
_cell.angle_gamma   90.00
#
_symmetry.space_group_name_H-M   'P 1'
#
loop_
_entity.id
_entity.type
_entity.pdbx_description
1 polymer ?
#
loop_
_entity_poly.entity_id
_entity_poly.type
_entity_poly.pdbx_seq_one_letter_code
_entity_poly.pdbx_strand_id
1 'polypeptide(L)'
;MDIYINNTKADITLEDEKTIEDVLKGIEIECEKIDATIIGVSIDGTEIDAEELSNRFSDLIENTSTLEITTICKDDIASYFQSIFETLEELETKLTEIPVNLQSGKEIEATETVKVFAESFDNFCKAVTLSSLFSEYFANTKEKAQKISDFLADFAPILSDFENAFKDKD
;
A
#
# COMPACT_ATOMS: atom_id res chain seq x y z
N MET A 1 3.60 26.48 -11.37
CA MET A 1 3.23 25.06 -11.06
C MET A 1 2.71 25.00 -9.63
N ASP A 2 1.58 24.33 -9.39
CA ASP A 2 1.09 24.04 -8.04
C ASP A 2 1.57 22.65 -7.62
N ILE A 3 2.08 22.52 -6.39
CA ILE A 3 2.57 21.25 -5.83
C ILE A 3 1.64 20.80 -4.73
N TYR A 4 1.23 19.53 -4.77
CA TYR A 4 0.42 18.90 -3.74
C TYR A 4 1.17 17.70 -3.16
N ILE A 5 1.19 17.58 -1.84
CA ILE A 5 1.74 16.42 -1.13
C ILE A 5 0.59 15.80 -0.32
N ASN A 6 0.31 14.53 -0.57
CA ASN A 6 -0.81 13.80 0.06
C ASN A 6 -2.13 14.60 0.00
N ASN A 7 -2.48 15.09 -1.20
CA ASN A 7 -3.66 15.91 -1.51
C ASN A 7 -3.70 17.30 -0.81
N THR A 8 -2.64 17.70 -0.14
CA THR A 8 -2.55 19.02 0.49
C THR A 8 -1.63 19.91 -0.33
N LYS A 9 -2.10 21.13 -0.68
CA LYS A 9 -1.27 22.08 -1.40
C LYS A 9 -0.06 22.47 -0.55
N ALA A 10 1.14 22.23 -1.07
CA ALA A 10 2.38 22.55 -0.38
C ALA A 10 2.72 24.02 -0.58
N ASP A 11 3.17 24.68 0.50
CA ASP A 11 3.71 26.05 0.45
C ASP A 11 5.22 25.97 0.18
N ILE A 12 5.56 25.67 -1.09
CA ILE A 12 6.94 25.52 -1.56
C ILE A 12 7.25 26.66 -2.53
N THR A 13 8.35 27.37 -2.29
CA THR A 13 8.89 28.36 -3.21
C THR A 13 10.00 27.69 -4.03
N LEU A 14 9.80 27.61 -5.34
CA LEU A 14 10.81 27.13 -6.28
C LEU A 14 11.75 28.29 -6.60
N GLU A 15 13.05 28.14 -6.34
CA GLU A 15 14.06 29.19 -6.55
C GLU A 15 14.91 28.91 -7.80
N ASP A 16 15.57 27.75 -7.84
CA ASP A 16 16.51 27.34 -8.90
C ASP A 16 16.05 26.11 -9.68
N GLU A 17 14.97 25.45 -9.23
CA GLU A 17 14.42 24.27 -9.86
C GLU A 17 13.84 24.62 -11.24
N LYS A 18 14.21 23.86 -12.25
CA LYS A 18 13.78 24.04 -13.64
C LYS A 18 13.04 22.86 -14.21
N THR A 19 13.29 21.69 -13.67
CA THR A 19 12.75 20.43 -14.17
C THR A 19 11.93 19.71 -13.09
N ILE A 20 11.11 18.75 -13.51
CA ILE A 20 10.40 17.85 -12.60
C ILE A 20 11.39 17.11 -11.69
N GLU A 21 12.54 16.68 -12.23
CA GLU A 21 13.59 16.02 -11.46
C GLU A 21 14.11 16.88 -10.32
N ASP A 22 14.37 18.18 -10.58
CA ASP A 22 14.88 19.10 -9.55
C ASP A 22 13.90 19.20 -8.37
N VAL A 23 12.60 19.34 -8.69
CA VAL A 23 11.55 19.44 -7.67
C VAL A 23 11.43 18.14 -6.87
N LEU A 24 11.40 16.99 -7.55
CA LEU A 24 11.30 15.70 -6.87
C LEU A 24 12.48 15.43 -5.95
N LYS A 25 13.72 15.75 -6.39
CA LYS A 25 14.92 15.64 -5.55
C LYS A 25 14.84 16.54 -4.30
N GLY A 26 14.35 17.76 -4.46
CA GLY A 26 14.14 18.65 -3.31
C GLY A 26 13.16 18.06 -2.30
N ILE A 27 12.05 17.51 -2.77
CA ILE A 27 11.06 16.88 -1.91
C ILE A 27 11.59 15.59 -1.28
N GLU A 28 12.34 14.79 -2.02
CA GLU A 28 12.95 13.56 -1.49
C GLU A 28 13.90 13.84 -0.32
N ILE A 29 14.73 14.90 -0.44
CA ILE A 29 15.61 15.35 0.65
C ILE A 29 14.81 15.75 1.90
N GLU A 30 13.66 16.41 1.74
CA GLU A 30 12.81 16.76 2.88
C GLU A 30 12.11 15.51 3.47
N CYS A 31 11.68 14.58 2.62
CA CYS A 31 11.11 13.30 3.05
C CYS A 31 12.11 12.48 3.87
N GLU A 32 13.37 12.40 3.46
CA GLU A 32 14.42 11.69 4.21
C GLU A 32 14.57 12.18 5.65
N LYS A 33 14.40 13.50 5.88
CA LYS A 33 14.51 14.07 7.24
C LYS A 33 13.43 13.61 8.21
N ILE A 34 12.31 13.14 7.68
CA ILE A 34 11.15 12.68 8.46
C ILE A 34 10.90 11.18 8.28
N ASP A 35 11.90 10.43 7.81
CA ASP A 35 11.79 9.01 7.50
C ASP A 35 10.57 8.70 6.60
N ALA A 36 10.36 9.52 5.57
CA ALA A 36 9.34 9.32 4.54
C ALA A 36 9.98 9.03 3.17
N THR A 37 9.19 8.54 2.23
CA THR A 37 9.59 8.33 0.84
C THR A 37 8.43 8.62 -0.10
N ILE A 38 8.75 8.97 -1.36
CA ILE A 38 7.77 9.15 -2.43
C ILE A 38 7.35 7.77 -2.94
N ILE A 39 6.04 7.55 -3.03
CA ILE A 39 5.44 6.28 -3.51
C ILE A 39 4.57 6.47 -4.76
N GLY A 40 4.26 7.70 -5.13
CA GLY A 40 3.46 8.00 -6.30
C GLY A 40 3.66 9.45 -6.76
N VAL A 41 3.55 9.66 -8.07
CA VAL A 41 3.62 10.97 -8.72
C VAL A 41 2.52 11.08 -9.75
N SER A 42 1.77 12.20 -9.75
CA SER A 42 0.86 12.56 -10.83
C SER A 42 1.23 13.92 -11.40
N ILE A 43 1.19 14.03 -12.72
CA ILE A 43 1.49 15.27 -13.45
C ILE A 43 0.21 15.68 -14.20
N ASP A 44 -0.28 16.89 -13.93
CA ASP A 44 -1.50 17.44 -14.51
C ASP A 44 -2.72 16.47 -14.38
N GLY A 45 -2.82 15.80 -13.22
CA GLY A 45 -3.90 14.86 -12.88
C GLY A 45 -3.77 13.47 -13.51
N THR A 46 -2.63 13.17 -14.16
CA THR A 46 -2.34 11.84 -14.70
C THR A 46 -1.30 11.16 -13.81
N GLU A 47 -1.66 9.99 -13.26
CA GLU A 47 -0.73 9.16 -12.51
C GLU A 47 0.35 8.60 -13.43
N ILE A 48 1.62 8.71 -13.01
CA ILE A 48 2.79 8.37 -13.81
C ILE A 48 3.50 7.19 -13.14
N ASP A 49 3.73 6.12 -13.88
CA ASP A 49 4.52 5.01 -13.37
C ASP A 49 6.03 5.34 -13.35
N ALA A 50 6.83 4.49 -12.69
CA ALA A 50 8.25 4.75 -12.48
C ALA A 50 9.06 4.80 -13.80
N GLU A 51 8.65 4.04 -14.83
CA GLU A 51 9.32 4.02 -16.13
C GLU A 51 9.01 5.31 -16.91
N GLU A 52 7.74 5.70 -16.96
CA GLU A 52 7.31 6.94 -17.59
C GLU A 52 7.86 8.16 -16.87
N LEU A 53 7.89 8.17 -15.54
CA LEU A 53 8.45 9.25 -14.73
C LEU A 53 9.91 9.51 -15.09
N SER A 54 10.71 8.47 -15.29
CA SER A 54 12.11 8.59 -15.69
C SER A 54 12.27 9.32 -17.03
N ASN A 55 11.34 9.13 -17.95
CA ASN A 55 11.34 9.82 -19.25
C ASN A 55 10.93 11.29 -19.12
N ARG A 56 10.20 11.65 -18.06
CA ARG A 56 9.68 12.99 -17.81
C ARG A 56 10.53 13.84 -16.86
N PHE A 57 11.60 13.30 -16.33
CA PHE A 57 12.51 14.02 -15.43
C PHE A 57 13.02 15.35 -16.00
N SER A 58 13.29 15.40 -17.31
CA SER A 58 13.76 16.59 -18.00
C SER A 58 12.66 17.59 -18.39
N ASP A 59 11.39 17.28 -18.12
CA ASP A 59 10.29 18.18 -18.42
C ASP A 59 10.43 19.46 -17.61
N LEU A 60 10.20 20.60 -18.28
CA LEU A 60 10.31 21.91 -17.63
C LEU A 60 9.06 22.17 -16.77
N ILE A 61 9.28 22.65 -15.55
CA ILE A 61 8.21 22.97 -14.60
C ILE A 61 7.27 24.10 -15.11
N GLU A 62 7.75 24.96 -16.00
CA GLU A 62 6.93 26.00 -16.63
C GLU A 62 5.83 25.45 -17.55
N ASN A 63 6.00 24.23 -18.05
CA ASN A 63 5.04 23.53 -18.89
C ASN A 63 4.08 22.63 -18.11
N THR A 64 4.23 22.56 -16.77
CA THR A 64 3.43 21.72 -15.87
C THR A 64 2.57 22.62 -14.99
N SER A 65 1.26 22.34 -14.94
CA SER A 65 0.32 23.12 -14.11
C SER A 65 0.29 22.61 -12.69
N THR A 66 0.22 21.29 -12.51
CA THR A 66 0.12 20.63 -11.21
C THR A 66 1.05 19.42 -11.10
N LEU A 67 1.70 19.29 -9.95
CA LEU A 67 2.48 18.12 -9.55
C LEU A 67 1.92 17.60 -8.23
N GLU A 68 1.39 16.38 -8.25
CA GLU A 68 0.83 15.73 -7.08
C GLU A 68 1.76 14.59 -6.67
N ILE A 69 2.17 14.58 -5.41
CA ILE A 69 3.14 13.64 -4.86
C ILE A 69 2.51 12.92 -3.68
N THR A 70 2.54 11.60 -3.73
CA THR A 70 2.12 10.75 -2.61
C THR A 70 3.37 10.27 -1.88
N THR A 71 3.41 10.53 -0.59
CA THR A 71 4.49 10.10 0.30
C THR A 71 3.96 9.21 1.41
N ILE A 72 4.81 8.34 1.96
CA ILE A 72 4.52 7.51 3.11
C ILE A 72 5.71 7.54 4.07
N CYS A 73 5.46 7.55 5.37
CA CYS A 73 6.50 7.39 6.37
C CYS A 73 6.44 6.00 7.05
N LYS A 74 7.52 5.64 7.75
CA LYS A 74 7.58 4.36 8.47
C LYS A 74 6.50 4.19 9.53
N ASP A 75 6.10 5.29 10.19
CA ASP A 75 5.07 5.26 11.24
C ASP A 75 3.67 5.05 10.65
N ASP A 76 3.41 5.55 9.42
CA ASP A 76 2.18 5.26 8.68
C ASP A 76 2.07 3.77 8.39
N ILE A 77 3.18 3.13 7.96
CA ILE A 77 3.21 1.70 7.70
C ILE A 77 2.99 0.90 8.99
N ALA A 78 3.61 1.31 10.10
CA ALA A 78 3.40 0.67 11.40
C ALA A 78 1.94 0.77 11.85
N SER A 79 1.33 1.95 11.71
CA SER A 79 -0.08 2.19 12.02
C SER A 79 -1.01 1.37 11.12
N TYR A 80 -0.64 1.24 9.84
CA TYR A 80 -1.39 0.44 8.88
C TYR A 80 -1.36 -1.05 9.24
N PHE A 81 -0.20 -1.60 9.61
CA PHE A 81 -0.12 -2.97 10.15
C PHE A 81 -0.98 -3.15 11.39
N GLN A 82 -0.93 -2.19 12.33
CA GLN A 82 -1.73 -2.27 13.56
C GLN A 82 -3.23 -2.37 13.24
N SER A 83 -3.74 -1.54 12.34
CA SER A 83 -5.14 -1.56 11.90
C SER A 83 -5.53 -2.89 11.24
N ILE A 84 -4.63 -3.47 10.44
CA ILE A 84 -4.86 -4.78 9.81
C ILE A 84 -4.94 -5.88 10.88
N PHE A 85 -4.04 -5.89 11.86
CA PHE A 85 -4.05 -6.86 12.94
C PHE A 85 -5.32 -6.78 13.78
N GLU A 86 -5.78 -5.58 14.14
CA GLU A 86 -7.03 -5.38 14.86
C GLU A 86 -8.22 -5.96 14.08
N THR A 87 -8.27 -5.71 12.77
CA THR A 87 -9.31 -6.29 11.90
C THR A 87 -9.24 -7.81 11.86
N LEU A 88 -8.05 -8.40 11.76
CA LEU A 88 -7.86 -9.84 11.73
C LEU A 88 -8.23 -10.51 13.06
N GLU A 89 -7.92 -9.87 14.20
CA GLU A 89 -8.36 -10.36 15.52
C GLU A 89 -9.88 -10.37 15.64
N GLU A 90 -10.58 -9.33 15.16
CA GLU A 90 -12.04 -9.31 15.12
C GLU A 90 -12.64 -10.38 14.21
N LEU A 91 -11.93 -10.73 13.13
CA LEU A 91 -12.37 -11.73 12.17
C LEU A 91 -12.15 -13.17 12.66
N GLU A 92 -11.23 -13.43 13.58
CA GLU A 92 -10.88 -14.79 14.03
C GLU A 92 -12.12 -15.61 14.42
N THR A 93 -12.98 -15.03 15.26
CA THR A 93 -14.21 -15.70 15.69
C THR A 93 -15.18 -15.92 14.53
N LYS A 94 -15.38 -14.91 13.68
CA LYS A 94 -16.30 -14.96 12.54
C LYS A 94 -15.86 -16.01 11.51
N LEU A 95 -14.57 -16.16 11.28
CA LEU A 95 -14.01 -17.17 10.37
C LEU A 95 -14.27 -18.58 10.88
N THR A 96 -14.17 -18.83 12.18
CA THR A 96 -14.48 -20.14 12.77
C THR A 96 -15.96 -20.48 12.70
N GLU A 97 -16.85 -19.49 12.60
CA GLU A 97 -18.30 -19.67 12.48
C GLU A 97 -18.77 -19.92 11.03
N ILE A 98 -17.93 -19.71 10.01
CA ILE A 98 -18.31 -19.88 8.60
C ILE A 98 -18.99 -21.23 8.32
N PRO A 99 -18.43 -22.40 8.75
CA PRO A 99 -19.08 -23.69 8.47
C PRO A 99 -20.48 -23.81 9.08
N VAL A 100 -20.69 -23.26 10.26
CA VAL A 100 -21.99 -23.27 10.96
C VAL A 100 -22.98 -22.35 10.26
N ASN A 101 -22.53 -21.17 9.81
CA ASN A 101 -23.34 -20.19 9.08
C ASN A 101 -23.83 -20.79 7.75
N LEU A 102 -22.93 -21.43 6.98
CA LEU A 102 -23.29 -22.10 5.73
C LEU A 102 -24.31 -23.24 5.95
N GLN A 103 -24.13 -24.05 7.01
CA GLN A 103 -25.07 -25.13 7.34
C GLN A 103 -26.44 -24.62 7.82
N SER A 104 -26.46 -23.41 8.39
CA SER A 104 -27.67 -22.77 8.93
C SER A 104 -28.42 -21.92 7.92
N GLY A 105 -27.96 -21.86 6.65
CA GLY A 105 -28.56 -21.03 5.59
C GLY A 105 -28.22 -19.55 5.70
N LYS A 106 -27.16 -19.18 6.44
CA LYS A 106 -26.65 -17.82 6.59
C LYS A 106 -25.49 -17.56 5.62
N GLU A 107 -25.70 -17.84 4.35
CA GLU A 107 -24.67 -17.75 3.31
C GLU A 107 -24.16 -16.31 3.12
N ILE A 108 -25.03 -15.31 3.27
CA ILE A 108 -24.67 -13.90 3.14
C ILE A 108 -23.65 -13.50 4.22
N GLU A 109 -23.87 -13.90 5.48
CA GLU A 109 -22.97 -13.61 6.59
C GLU A 109 -21.60 -14.28 6.38
N ALA A 110 -21.60 -15.54 5.91
CA ALA A 110 -20.37 -16.26 5.60
C ALA A 110 -19.59 -15.59 4.46
N THR A 111 -20.27 -15.21 3.38
CA THR A 111 -19.66 -14.55 2.22
C THR A 111 -19.07 -13.18 2.59
N GLU A 112 -19.77 -12.39 3.39
CA GLU A 112 -19.26 -11.09 3.84
C GLU A 112 -18.02 -11.24 4.71
N THR A 113 -18.00 -12.25 5.61
CA THR A 113 -16.82 -12.55 6.43
C THR A 113 -15.60 -12.90 5.56
N VAL A 114 -15.78 -13.73 4.53
CA VAL A 114 -14.72 -14.10 3.58
C VAL A 114 -14.23 -12.88 2.81
N LYS A 115 -15.14 -12.02 2.37
CA LYS A 115 -14.79 -10.79 1.64
C LYS A 115 -13.93 -9.86 2.49
N VAL A 116 -14.34 -9.57 3.73
CA VAL A 116 -13.56 -8.72 4.65
C VAL A 116 -12.19 -9.34 4.94
N PHE A 117 -12.11 -10.67 5.08
CA PHE A 117 -10.82 -11.35 5.23
C PHE A 117 -9.93 -11.18 4.00
N ALA A 118 -10.46 -11.36 2.79
CA ALA A 118 -9.70 -11.20 1.55
C ALA A 118 -9.17 -9.76 1.38
N GLU A 119 -10.01 -8.76 1.67
CA GLU A 119 -9.60 -7.35 1.66
C GLU A 119 -8.51 -7.06 2.70
N SER A 120 -8.63 -7.60 3.91
CA SER A 120 -7.61 -7.43 4.96
C SER A 120 -6.29 -8.11 4.59
N PHE A 121 -6.36 -9.26 3.93
CA PHE A 121 -5.17 -9.97 3.46
C PHE A 121 -4.48 -9.23 2.31
N ASP A 122 -5.23 -8.67 1.35
CA ASP A 122 -4.68 -7.82 0.29
C ASP A 122 -3.97 -6.58 0.88
N ASN A 123 -4.60 -5.93 1.86
CA ASN A 123 -4.02 -4.82 2.59
C ASN A 123 -2.73 -5.22 3.33
N PHE A 124 -2.69 -6.41 3.93
CA PHE A 124 -1.48 -6.95 4.54
C PHE A 124 -0.35 -7.13 3.52
N CYS A 125 -0.64 -7.70 2.36
CA CYS A 125 0.35 -7.85 1.28
C CYS A 125 0.89 -6.50 0.79
N LYS A 126 0.03 -5.50 0.65
CA LYS A 126 0.43 -4.12 0.32
C LYS A 126 1.34 -3.52 1.40
N ALA A 127 0.97 -3.66 2.68
CA ALA A 127 1.79 -3.18 3.80
C ALA A 127 3.17 -3.84 3.82
N VAL A 128 3.26 -5.15 3.56
CA VAL A 128 4.54 -5.88 3.45
C VAL A 128 5.38 -5.32 2.30
N THR A 129 4.77 -5.06 1.15
CA THR A 129 5.46 -4.47 -0.01
C THR A 129 5.99 -3.08 0.33
N LEU A 130 5.17 -2.22 0.92
CA LEU A 130 5.58 -0.87 1.33
C LEU A 130 6.67 -0.88 2.40
N SER A 131 6.65 -1.86 3.32
CA SER A 131 7.69 -1.99 4.36
C SER A 131 9.09 -2.25 3.79
N SER A 132 9.18 -2.76 2.56
CA SER A 132 10.47 -2.98 1.89
C SER A 132 11.19 -1.68 1.54
N LEU A 133 10.46 -0.57 1.40
CA LEU A 133 11.00 0.77 1.14
C LEU A 133 11.84 1.29 2.33
N PHE A 134 11.57 0.79 3.53
CA PHE A 134 12.28 1.13 4.76
C PHE A 134 13.08 -0.07 5.29
N SER A 135 13.80 -0.74 4.39
CA SER A 135 14.47 -2.02 4.66
C SER A 135 15.47 -1.96 5.82
N GLU A 136 16.10 -0.82 6.10
CA GLU A 136 17.00 -0.65 7.25
C GLU A 136 16.25 -0.63 8.58
N TYR A 137 15.11 0.05 8.64
CA TYR A 137 14.25 0.07 9.83
C TYR A 137 13.64 -1.31 10.09
N PHE A 138 13.19 -1.96 9.02
CA PHE A 138 12.64 -3.31 9.07
C PHE A 138 13.72 -4.42 8.92
N ALA A 139 15.03 -4.08 8.82
CA ALA A 139 16.12 -5.05 8.62
C ALA A 139 16.32 -6.01 9.80
N ASN A 140 15.96 -5.61 11.02
CA ASN A 140 15.81 -6.55 12.15
C ASN A 140 14.61 -7.51 11.93
N THR A 141 13.87 -7.32 10.87
CA THR A 141 12.77 -8.17 10.40
C THR A 141 13.16 -9.08 9.24
N LYS A 142 14.42 -9.14 8.79
CA LYS A 142 14.81 -10.10 7.72
C LYS A 142 14.40 -11.52 8.07
N GLU A 143 14.58 -11.91 9.32
CA GLU A 143 14.13 -13.21 9.82
C GLU A 143 12.60 -13.32 9.90
N LYS A 144 11.91 -12.21 10.20
CA LYS A 144 10.45 -12.13 10.18
C LYS A 144 9.90 -12.04 8.76
N ALA A 145 10.56 -11.30 7.85
CA ALA A 145 10.18 -11.22 6.44
C ALA A 145 10.30 -12.58 5.74
N GLN A 146 11.34 -13.36 6.05
CA GLN A 146 11.46 -14.74 5.57
C GLN A 146 10.30 -15.60 6.10
N LYS A 147 9.99 -15.50 7.39
CA LYS A 147 8.85 -16.21 7.98
C LYS A 147 7.50 -15.79 7.38
N ILE A 148 7.34 -14.53 6.99
CA ILE A 148 6.14 -14.05 6.29
C ILE A 148 6.09 -14.64 4.88
N SER A 149 7.21 -14.64 4.14
CA SER A 149 7.28 -15.25 2.81
C SER A 149 6.96 -16.75 2.85
N ASP A 150 7.52 -17.45 3.82
CA ASP A 150 7.26 -18.88 4.02
C ASP A 150 5.78 -19.11 4.39
N PHE A 151 5.22 -18.28 5.28
CA PHE A 151 3.80 -18.32 5.64
C PHE A 151 2.90 -18.07 4.42
N LEU A 152 3.21 -17.07 3.58
CA LEU A 152 2.43 -16.78 2.37
C LEU A 152 2.49 -17.94 1.37
N ALA A 153 3.64 -18.58 1.23
CA ALA A 153 3.80 -19.75 0.36
C ALA A 153 2.97 -20.95 0.86
N ASP A 154 2.89 -21.16 2.18
CA ASP A 154 2.09 -22.22 2.79
C ASP A 154 0.59 -21.87 2.77
N PHE A 155 0.23 -20.60 2.83
CA PHE A 155 -1.15 -20.13 2.87
C PHE A 155 -1.82 -20.07 1.49
N ALA A 156 -1.07 -19.80 0.42
CA ALA A 156 -1.60 -19.69 -0.94
C ALA A 156 -2.36 -20.95 -1.42
N PRO A 157 -1.90 -22.19 -1.18
CA PRO A 157 -2.67 -23.40 -1.49
C PRO A 157 -3.99 -23.48 -0.73
N ILE A 158 -3.99 -23.08 0.56
CA ILE A 158 -5.21 -23.10 1.41
C ILE A 158 -6.26 -22.14 0.85
N LEU A 159 -5.86 -20.94 0.42
CA LEU A 159 -6.75 -19.98 -0.24
C LEU A 159 -7.32 -20.54 -1.55
N SER A 160 -6.46 -21.16 -2.36
CA SER A 160 -6.88 -21.77 -3.63
C SER A 160 -7.91 -22.91 -3.40
N ASP A 161 -7.67 -23.76 -2.42
CA ASP A 161 -8.61 -24.84 -2.07
C ASP A 161 -9.93 -24.28 -1.56
N PHE A 162 -9.89 -23.20 -0.77
CA PHE A 162 -11.07 -22.50 -0.29
C PHE A 162 -11.88 -21.87 -1.44
N GLU A 163 -11.22 -21.16 -2.36
CA GLU A 163 -11.87 -20.60 -3.56
C GLU A 163 -12.54 -21.69 -4.43
N ASN A 164 -11.85 -22.81 -4.63
CA ASN A 164 -12.38 -23.92 -5.40
C ASN A 164 -13.61 -24.53 -4.72
N ALA A 165 -13.58 -24.70 -3.38
CA ALA A 165 -14.72 -25.20 -2.62
C ALA A 165 -15.95 -24.27 -2.69
N PHE A 166 -15.75 -22.96 -2.87
CA PHE A 166 -16.83 -22.01 -3.09
C PHE A 166 -17.40 -22.08 -4.50
N LYS A 167 -16.54 -22.24 -5.53
CA LYS A 167 -16.97 -22.36 -6.94
C LYS A 167 -17.70 -23.65 -7.24
N ASP A 168 -17.37 -24.74 -6.55
CA ASP A 168 -17.99 -26.07 -6.77
C ASP A 168 -19.41 -26.17 -6.15
N LYS A 169 -19.91 -25.12 -5.50
CA LYS A 169 -21.28 -25.08 -4.93
C LYS A 169 -22.32 -24.39 -5.80
N ASP A 170 -21.92 -23.78 -6.92
CA ASP A 170 -22.79 -23.23 -7.98
C ASP A 170 -23.04 -24.31 -9.07
#